data_f346f495c8dec61e110b4a08de97b549
#
_entry.id   f346f495c8dec61e110b4a08de97b549
#
_cell.length_a   1.000
_cell.length_b   1.000
_cell.length_c   1.000
_cell.angle_alpha   90.00
_cell.angle_beta   90.00
_cell.angle_gamma   90.00
#
_symmetry.space_group_name_H-M   'P 1'
#
loop_
_entity.id
_entity.type
_entity.pdbx_description
1 polymer ?
#
loop_
_entity_poly.entity_id
_entity_poly.type
_entity_poly.pdbx_seq_one_letter_code
_entity_poly.pdbx_strand_id
1 'polypeptide(L)'
;VQAATNTSQVNSNNLINPKLEAEVLQIIHNHPEVVVEALQAFQQQQQKQQQQAKQSVLQEIKTNPNKIIGESPTTGATEPKILLIEFSDFQCPYCAKAHKTLKQFMARHQDEVTLVYKHFPLISIHSEAMPAAKAAWAAQQQGKFWEYQDALFAQQNKLGDKLYVAIAKKLNLDLEQFNQQRSGNAADAVIQKDIETAMRLGIQGTPFFVMNEETFDGAVELSDIERILAKNSKKNLSNLDLAPRPEYALN
;
A
#
# COMPACT_ATOMS: atom_id res chain seq x y z
N VAL A 1 38.65 39.59 -17.54
CA VAL A 1 37.25 39.76 -17.10
C VAL A 1 37.00 38.69 -16.07
N GLN A 2 37.05 39.09 -14.77
CA GLN A 2 36.83 38.24 -13.61
C GLN A 2 35.33 38.06 -13.40
N ALA A 3 34.89 36.82 -13.36
CA ALA A 3 33.54 36.47 -12.93
C ALA A 3 33.53 36.30 -11.39
N ALA A 4 32.78 37.17 -10.71
CA ALA A 4 32.57 37.11 -9.27
C ALA A 4 31.60 35.98 -8.93
N THR A 5 32.07 34.98 -8.17
CA THR A 5 31.25 33.98 -7.54
C THR A 5 30.58 34.55 -6.30
N ASN A 6 29.28 34.79 -6.40
CA ASN A 6 28.46 35.26 -5.29
C ASN A 6 28.05 34.06 -4.46
N THR A 7 28.82 33.72 -3.44
CA THR A 7 28.47 32.71 -2.44
C THR A 7 27.56 33.36 -1.41
N SER A 8 26.27 33.13 -1.52
CA SER A 8 25.28 33.51 -0.50
C SER A 8 25.59 32.75 0.78
N GLN A 9 26.25 33.40 1.72
CA GLN A 9 26.41 32.92 3.09
C GLN A 9 25.03 32.91 3.77
N VAL A 10 24.53 31.71 4.05
CA VAL A 10 23.40 31.52 4.96
C VAL A 10 23.85 31.93 6.35
N ASN A 11 23.34 33.05 6.81
CA ASN A 11 23.68 33.68 8.10
C ASN A 11 23.04 32.83 9.24
N SER A 12 23.76 31.84 9.74
CA SER A 12 23.39 30.97 10.89
C SER A 12 23.81 31.64 12.22
N ASN A 13 23.35 32.86 12.46
CA ASN A 13 23.51 33.54 13.73
C ASN A 13 22.20 33.55 14.53
N ASN A 14 21.69 32.35 14.88
CA ASN A 14 20.84 32.20 16.05
C ASN A 14 21.75 31.68 17.18
N LEU A 15 22.63 32.55 17.66
CA LEU A 15 23.47 32.29 18.82
C LEU A 15 22.55 32.23 20.04
N ILE A 16 22.14 31.02 20.44
CA ILE A 16 21.54 30.79 21.74
C ILE A 16 22.51 31.33 22.77
N ASN A 17 22.04 32.19 23.69
CA ASN A 17 22.86 32.74 24.75
C ASN A 17 23.49 31.58 25.55
N PRO A 18 24.84 31.42 25.61
CA PRO A 18 25.48 30.29 26.28
C PRO A 18 25.06 30.13 27.75
N LYS A 19 24.71 31.22 28.41
CA LYS A 19 24.20 31.19 29.79
C LYS A 19 22.80 30.57 29.83
N LEU A 20 21.93 30.91 28.89
CA LEU A 20 20.60 30.31 28.81
C LEU A 20 20.68 28.83 28.45
N GLU A 21 21.58 28.46 27.57
CA GLU A 21 21.82 27.05 27.20
C GLU A 21 22.24 26.22 28.43
N ALA A 22 23.19 26.74 29.21
CA ALA A 22 23.65 26.08 30.44
C ALA A 22 22.53 25.97 31.49
N GLU A 23 21.72 27.01 31.68
CA GLU A 23 20.56 26.99 32.58
C GLU A 23 19.52 25.96 32.14
N VAL A 24 19.19 25.87 30.84
CA VAL A 24 18.25 24.88 30.29
C VAL A 24 18.78 23.45 30.49
N LEU A 25 20.04 23.20 30.18
CA LEU A 25 20.68 21.89 30.41
C LEU A 25 20.64 21.50 31.90
N GLN A 26 20.89 22.44 32.80
CA GLN A 26 20.83 22.19 34.25
C GLN A 26 19.40 21.86 34.72
N ILE A 27 18.37 22.53 34.17
CA ILE A 27 16.95 22.22 34.44
C ILE A 27 16.64 20.82 33.98
N ILE A 28 17.05 20.44 32.75
CA ILE A 28 16.81 19.10 32.18
C ILE A 28 17.52 18.02 33.03
N HIS A 29 18.75 18.28 33.47
CA HIS A 29 19.48 17.35 34.35
C HIS A 29 18.82 17.17 35.71
N ASN A 30 18.28 18.24 36.28
CA ASN A 30 17.61 18.19 37.58
C ASN A 30 16.18 17.60 37.49
N HIS A 31 15.55 17.66 36.33
CA HIS A 31 14.19 17.23 36.07
C HIS A 31 14.11 16.34 34.81
N PRO A 32 14.78 15.18 34.77
CA PRO A 32 14.80 14.29 33.60
C PRO A 32 13.41 13.75 33.25
N GLU A 33 12.46 13.71 34.20
CA GLU A 33 11.08 13.33 34.03
C GLU A 33 10.35 14.20 32.98
N VAL A 34 10.69 15.47 32.86
CA VAL A 34 10.09 16.39 31.88
C VAL A 34 10.37 15.94 30.43
N VAL A 35 11.58 15.42 30.18
CA VAL A 35 11.96 14.88 28.86
C VAL A 35 11.17 13.61 28.56
N VAL A 36 11.00 12.74 29.57
CA VAL A 36 10.23 11.49 29.44
C VAL A 36 8.76 11.82 29.17
N GLU A 37 8.16 12.75 29.90
CA GLU A 37 6.78 13.20 29.69
C GLU A 37 6.59 13.81 28.30
N ALA A 38 7.51 14.66 27.85
CA ALA A 38 7.47 15.25 26.52
C ALA A 38 7.56 14.19 25.41
N LEU A 39 8.43 13.18 25.57
CA LEU A 39 8.57 12.06 24.64
C LEU A 39 7.30 11.20 24.62
N GLN A 40 6.72 10.90 25.78
CA GLN A 40 5.46 10.16 25.88
C GLN A 40 4.30 10.91 25.22
N ALA A 41 4.18 12.21 25.47
CA ALA A 41 3.18 13.05 24.82
C ALA A 41 3.34 13.08 23.30
N PHE A 42 4.57 13.19 22.81
CA PHE A 42 4.88 13.12 21.38
C PHE A 42 4.50 11.75 20.78
N GLN A 43 4.86 10.65 21.44
CA GLN A 43 4.50 9.29 20.99
C GLN A 43 2.98 9.09 20.96
N GLN A 44 2.24 9.57 21.97
CA GLN A 44 0.78 9.51 21.98
C GLN A 44 0.17 10.31 20.85
N GLN A 45 0.71 11.49 20.55
CA GLN A 45 0.27 12.31 19.43
C GLN A 45 0.49 11.59 18.09
N GLN A 46 1.66 10.99 17.89
CA GLN A 46 1.98 10.21 16.69
C GLN A 46 1.03 9.01 16.51
N GLN A 47 0.78 8.26 17.58
CA GLN A 47 -0.16 7.13 17.56
C GLN A 47 -1.58 7.58 17.21
N LYS A 48 -2.05 8.70 17.79
CA LYS A 48 -3.36 9.26 17.49
C LYS A 48 -3.48 9.69 16.03
N GLN A 49 -2.47 10.37 15.49
CA GLN A 49 -2.43 10.76 14.08
C GLN A 49 -2.45 9.52 13.15
N GLN A 50 -1.68 8.49 13.47
CA GLN A 50 -1.65 7.25 12.71
C GLN A 50 -3.00 6.52 12.73
N GLN A 51 -3.65 6.45 13.90
CA GLN A 51 -4.98 5.86 14.04
C GLN A 51 -6.03 6.64 13.22
N GLN A 52 -5.99 7.97 13.25
CA GLN A 52 -6.88 8.81 12.45
C GLN A 52 -6.67 8.62 10.96
N ALA A 53 -5.40 8.55 10.50
CA ALA A 53 -5.07 8.29 9.11
C ALA A 53 -5.59 6.92 8.65
N LYS A 54 -5.38 5.87 9.46
CA LYS A 54 -5.90 4.52 9.19
C LYS A 54 -7.42 4.51 9.10
N GLN A 55 -8.11 5.12 10.07
CA GLN A 55 -9.58 5.20 10.07
C GLN A 55 -10.11 5.96 8.85
N SER A 56 -9.45 7.05 8.45
CA SER A 56 -9.81 7.80 7.23
C SER A 56 -9.74 6.92 5.99
N VAL A 57 -8.66 6.13 5.81
CA VAL A 57 -8.55 5.23 4.65
C VAL A 57 -9.61 4.13 4.68
N LEU A 58 -9.85 3.50 5.83
CA LEU A 58 -10.90 2.47 5.96
C LEU A 58 -12.30 3.04 5.66
N GLN A 59 -12.56 4.28 6.10
CA GLN A 59 -13.80 4.98 5.76
C GLN A 59 -13.88 5.30 4.26
N GLU A 60 -12.77 5.71 3.63
CA GLU A 60 -12.72 5.94 2.17
C GLU A 60 -12.98 4.64 1.40
N ILE A 61 -12.43 3.49 1.84
CA ILE A 61 -12.71 2.17 1.24
C ILE A 61 -14.20 1.86 1.27
N LYS A 62 -14.87 2.19 2.36
CA LYS A 62 -16.30 1.93 2.54
C LYS A 62 -17.20 2.85 1.72
N THR A 63 -16.89 4.16 1.70
CA THR A 63 -17.79 5.19 1.14
C THR A 63 -17.48 5.54 -0.31
N ASN A 64 -16.22 5.40 -0.72
CA ASN A 64 -15.75 5.70 -2.08
C ASN A 64 -14.59 4.79 -2.47
N PRO A 65 -14.82 3.46 -2.64
CA PRO A 65 -13.78 2.50 -2.95
C PRO A 65 -12.99 2.85 -4.21
N ASN A 66 -13.62 3.45 -5.21
CA ASN A 66 -12.98 3.83 -6.46
C ASN A 66 -11.82 4.81 -6.26
N LYS A 67 -11.88 5.66 -5.23
CA LYS A 67 -10.79 6.59 -4.90
C LYS A 67 -9.54 5.84 -4.43
N ILE A 68 -9.74 4.75 -3.67
CA ILE A 68 -8.64 3.91 -3.19
C ILE A 68 -8.14 2.97 -4.28
N ILE A 69 -9.05 2.36 -5.05
CA ILE A 69 -8.71 1.51 -6.19
C ILE A 69 -7.85 2.29 -7.19
N GLY A 70 -8.33 3.47 -7.62
CA GLY A 70 -7.63 4.31 -8.59
C GLY A 70 -7.31 3.55 -9.89
N GLU A 71 -6.04 3.56 -10.27
CA GLU A 71 -5.52 2.85 -11.45
C GLU A 71 -4.99 1.44 -11.14
N SER A 72 -5.22 0.92 -9.93
CA SER A 72 -4.70 -0.39 -9.53
C SER A 72 -5.38 -1.52 -10.30
N PRO A 73 -4.64 -2.59 -10.63
CA PRO A 73 -5.23 -3.74 -11.31
C PRO A 73 -6.26 -4.43 -10.41
N THR A 74 -7.40 -4.79 -11.03
CA THR A 74 -8.49 -5.49 -10.36
C THR A 74 -8.85 -6.77 -11.09
N THR A 75 -9.34 -7.76 -10.36
CA THR A 75 -9.90 -9.00 -10.91
C THR A 75 -11.05 -9.51 -10.04
N GLY A 76 -11.91 -10.34 -10.61
CA GLY A 76 -13.11 -10.88 -9.95
C GLY A 76 -14.38 -10.12 -10.31
N ALA A 77 -15.25 -9.91 -9.35
CA ALA A 77 -16.56 -9.30 -9.56
C ALA A 77 -16.44 -7.84 -10.03
N THR A 78 -17.22 -7.47 -11.04
CA THR A 78 -17.31 -6.08 -11.54
C THR A 78 -18.13 -5.19 -10.62
N GLU A 79 -19.10 -5.76 -9.92
CA GLU A 79 -19.90 -5.12 -8.87
C GLU A 79 -19.67 -5.88 -7.56
N PRO A 80 -18.58 -5.55 -6.81
CA PRO A 80 -18.19 -6.34 -5.67
C PRO A 80 -19.15 -6.20 -4.50
N LYS A 81 -19.55 -7.33 -3.91
CA LYS A 81 -20.13 -7.37 -2.57
C LYS A 81 -19.03 -7.22 -1.52
N ILE A 82 -17.83 -7.70 -1.84
CA ILE A 82 -16.64 -7.70 -0.99
C ILE A 82 -15.47 -7.16 -1.78
N LEU A 83 -14.79 -6.16 -1.23
CA LEU A 83 -13.54 -5.64 -1.75
C LEU A 83 -12.38 -6.21 -0.93
N LEU A 84 -11.45 -6.89 -1.61
CA LEU A 84 -10.21 -7.40 -1.04
C LEU A 84 -9.03 -6.64 -1.66
N ILE A 85 -8.31 -5.87 -0.85
CA ILE A 85 -7.13 -5.12 -1.29
C ILE A 85 -5.89 -5.83 -0.74
N GLU A 86 -4.94 -6.15 -1.60
CA GLU A 86 -3.63 -6.70 -1.26
C GLU A 86 -2.55 -5.64 -1.47
N PHE A 87 -1.76 -5.34 -0.43
CA PHE A 87 -0.50 -4.61 -0.55
C PHE A 87 0.65 -5.61 -0.59
N SER A 88 1.42 -5.62 -1.68
CA SER A 88 2.32 -6.71 -1.99
C SER A 88 3.64 -6.26 -2.61
N ASP A 89 4.65 -7.12 -2.47
CA ASP A 89 6.01 -6.94 -2.99
C ASP A 89 6.42 -8.21 -3.74
N PHE A 90 6.84 -8.07 -5.00
CA PHE A 90 7.21 -9.20 -5.84
C PHE A 90 8.45 -9.96 -5.36
N GLN A 91 9.30 -9.34 -4.55
CA GLN A 91 10.49 -9.99 -3.99
C GLN A 91 10.22 -10.62 -2.62
N CYS A 92 9.10 -10.29 -1.96
CA CYS A 92 8.75 -10.84 -0.65
C CYS A 92 8.33 -12.31 -0.73
N PRO A 93 8.99 -13.25 -0.02
CA PRO A 93 8.66 -14.67 -0.07
C PRO A 93 7.28 -14.99 0.51
N TYR A 94 6.83 -14.22 1.50
CA TYR A 94 5.48 -14.35 2.07
C TYR A 94 4.40 -13.90 1.08
N CYS A 95 4.67 -12.90 0.21
CA CYS A 95 3.79 -12.51 -0.88
C CYS A 95 3.63 -13.63 -1.91
N ALA A 96 4.74 -14.31 -2.27
CA ALA A 96 4.67 -15.47 -3.18
C ALA A 96 3.85 -16.63 -2.58
N LYS A 97 3.89 -16.84 -1.26
CA LYS A 97 3.04 -17.82 -0.57
C LYS A 97 1.58 -17.39 -0.59
N ALA A 98 1.29 -16.15 -0.21
CA ALA A 98 -0.05 -15.59 -0.20
C ALA A 98 -0.69 -15.58 -1.59
N HIS A 99 0.08 -15.27 -2.64
CA HIS A 99 -0.39 -15.31 -4.03
C HIS A 99 -1.02 -16.66 -4.41
N LYS A 100 -0.41 -17.79 -3.99
CA LYS A 100 -0.97 -19.13 -4.25
C LYS A 100 -2.31 -19.34 -3.54
N THR A 101 -2.43 -18.86 -2.31
CA THR A 101 -3.67 -18.91 -1.52
C THR A 101 -4.75 -18.04 -2.15
N LEU A 102 -4.40 -16.80 -2.56
CA LEU A 102 -5.32 -15.87 -3.22
C LEU A 102 -5.86 -16.41 -4.54
N LYS A 103 -5.01 -17.08 -5.34
CA LYS A 103 -5.50 -17.73 -6.58
C LYS A 103 -6.56 -18.79 -6.31
N GLN A 104 -6.38 -19.61 -5.27
CA GLN A 104 -7.37 -20.62 -4.88
C GLN A 104 -8.65 -19.97 -4.35
N PHE A 105 -8.51 -18.92 -3.55
CA PHE A 105 -9.62 -18.15 -3.01
C PHE A 105 -10.43 -17.47 -4.12
N MET A 106 -9.78 -16.72 -5.00
CA MET A 106 -10.44 -16.02 -6.12
C MET A 106 -11.09 -16.97 -7.11
N ALA A 107 -10.53 -18.16 -7.34
CA ALA A 107 -11.18 -19.17 -8.19
C ALA A 107 -12.55 -19.64 -7.66
N ARG A 108 -12.83 -19.48 -6.37
CA ARG A 108 -14.10 -19.86 -5.72
C ARG A 108 -15.06 -18.69 -5.55
N HIS A 109 -14.53 -17.45 -5.48
CA HIS A 109 -15.28 -16.27 -5.06
C HIS A 109 -15.25 -15.13 -6.08
N GLN A 110 -14.87 -15.41 -7.33
CA GLN A 110 -14.77 -14.41 -8.39
C GLN A 110 -16.07 -13.66 -8.70
N ASP A 111 -17.25 -14.23 -8.34
CA ASP A 111 -18.55 -13.64 -8.59
C ASP A 111 -19.02 -12.69 -7.47
N GLU A 112 -18.31 -12.67 -6.33
CA GLU A 112 -18.68 -11.85 -5.18
C GLU A 112 -17.55 -10.96 -4.64
N VAL A 113 -16.28 -11.33 -4.92
CA VAL A 113 -15.09 -10.62 -4.43
C VAL A 113 -14.38 -9.93 -5.59
N THR A 114 -14.03 -8.66 -5.40
CA THR A 114 -13.05 -7.97 -6.25
C THR A 114 -11.72 -7.90 -5.52
N LEU A 115 -10.69 -8.50 -6.10
CA LEU A 115 -9.30 -8.36 -5.65
C LEU A 115 -8.66 -7.15 -6.32
N VAL A 116 -8.05 -6.29 -5.51
CA VAL A 116 -7.25 -5.12 -5.92
C VAL A 116 -5.81 -5.35 -5.50
N TYR A 117 -4.88 -5.21 -6.42
CA TYR A 117 -3.45 -5.28 -6.11
C TYR A 117 -2.86 -3.88 -5.94
N LYS A 118 -2.19 -3.64 -4.84
CA LYS A 118 -1.47 -2.41 -4.50
C LYS A 118 0.02 -2.70 -4.38
N HIS A 119 0.82 -1.93 -5.09
CA HIS A 119 2.27 -2.05 -5.00
C HIS A 119 2.79 -1.48 -3.67
N PHE A 120 3.50 -2.31 -2.92
CA PHE A 120 4.23 -1.86 -1.72
C PHE A 120 5.65 -2.44 -1.68
N PRO A 121 6.53 -1.97 -2.59
CA PRO A 121 7.91 -2.46 -2.69
C PRO A 121 8.73 -2.06 -1.46
N LEU A 122 9.27 -3.03 -0.73
CA LEU A 122 10.09 -2.83 0.46
C LEU A 122 11.55 -2.56 0.06
N ILE A 123 11.79 -1.42 -0.58
CA ILE A 123 13.08 -1.07 -1.22
C ILE A 123 14.29 -1.08 -0.28
N SER A 124 14.08 -0.96 1.04
CA SER A 124 15.15 -0.99 2.04
C SER A 124 15.77 -2.38 2.23
N ILE A 125 15.02 -3.44 1.89
CA ILE A 125 15.43 -4.84 2.08
C ILE A 125 15.35 -5.68 0.80
N HIS A 126 14.65 -5.20 -0.23
CA HIS A 126 14.39 -5.89 -1.48
C HIS A 126 14.82 -5.03 -2.67
N SER A 127 16.01 -5.28 -3.22
CA SER A 127 16.59 -4.49 -4.32
C SER A 127 15.78 -4.57 -5.64
N GLU A 128 15.12 -5.70 -5.89
CA GLU A 128 14.32 -5.93 -7.09
C GLU A 128 12.83 -5.58 -6.91
N ALA A 129 12.40 -5.14 -5.71
CA ALA A 129 10.99 -4.84 -5.44
C ALA A 129 10.45 -3.72 -6.34
N MET A 130 11.14 -2.59 -6.42
CA MET A 130 10.72 -1.46 -7.27
C MET A 130 10.84 -1.78 -8.77
N PRO A 131 11.95 -2.34 -9.28
CA PRO A 131 12.04 -2.76 -10.68
C PRO A 131 10.94 -3.74 -11.10
N ALA A 132 10.61 -4.73 -10.26
CA ALA A 132 9.54 -5.69 -10.52
C ALA A 132 8.15 -5.03 -10.52
N ALA A 133 7.89 -4.11 -9.58
CA ALA A 133 6.64 -3.34 -9.53
C ALA A 133 6.45 -2.50 -10.80
N LYS A 134 7.49 -1.80 -11.26
CA LYS A 134 7.48 -1.00 -12.51
C LYS A 134 7.26 -1.88 -13.74
N ALA A 135 7.87 -3.06 -13.79
CA ALA A 135 7.68 -4.02 -14.88
C ALA A 135 6.24 -4.57 -14.89
N ALA A 136 5.66 -4.89 -13.74
CA ALA A 136 4.27 -5.34 -13.63
C ALA A 136 3.28 -4.23 -14.02
N TRP A 137 3.57 -2.97 -13.63
CA TRP A 137 2.77 -1.82 -14.06
C TRP A 137 2.82 -1.62 -15.58
N ALA A 138 4.00 -1.77 -16.21
CA ALA A 138 4.13 -1.68 -17.67
C ALA A 138 3.33 -2.79 -18.38
N ALA A 139 3.30 -4.01 -17.83
CA ALA A 139 2.47 -5.09 -18.34
C ALA A 139 0.96 -4.80 -18.16
N GLN A 140 0.58 -4.12 -17.08
CA GLN A 140 -0.79 -3.64 -16.86
C GLN A 140 -1.25 -2.69 -17.96
N GLN A 141 -0.39 -1.78 -18.44
CA GLN A 141 -0.72 -0.84 -19.51
C GLN A 141 -1.06 -1.53 -20.83
N GLN A 142 -0.71 -2.81 -20.95
CA GLN A 142 -1.03 -3.68 -22.09
C GLN A 142 -2.04 -4.79 -21.72
N GLY A 143 -2.76 -4.62 -20.60
CA GLY A 143 -3.82 -5.54 -20.13
C GLY A 143 -3.34 -6.91 -19.67
N LYS A 144 -2.03 -7.04 -19.28
CA LYS A 144 -1.41 -8.31 -18.93
C LYS A 144 -0.85 -8.35 -17.50
N PHE A 145 -1.46 -7.58 -16.58
CA PHE A 145 -0.97 -7.52 -15.19
C PHE A 145 -0.98 -8.89 -14.51
N TRP A 146 -2.10 -9.60 -14.54
CA TRP A 146 -2.27 -10.83 -13.75
C TRP A 146 -1.41 -11.98 -14.25
N GLU A 147 -1.28 -12.13 -15.57
CA GLU A 147 -0.38 -13.11 -16.17
C GLU A 147 1.10 -12.78 -15.88
N TYR A 148 1.42 -11.47 -15.84
CA TYR A 148 2.76 -10.99 -15.53
C TYR A 148 3.10 -11.21 -14.06
N GLN A 149 2.17 -10.90 -13.15
CA GLN A 149 2.25 -11.17 -11.71
C GLN A 149 2.50 -12.65 -11.44
N ASP A 150 1.70 -13.53 -12.04
CA ASP A 150 1.86 -14.99 -11.94
C ASP A 150 3.29 -15.43 -12.32
N ALA A 151 3.79 -14.89 -13.42
CA ALA A 151 5.13 -15.25 -13.91
C ALA A 151 6.26 -14.72 -13.03
N LEU A 152 6.10 -13.53 -12.42
CA LEU A 152 7.06 -12.98 -11.46
C LEU A 152 7.13 -13.84 -10.20
N PHE A 153 5.99 -14.14 -9.56
CA PHE A 153 5.96 -14.97 -8.35
C PHE A 153 6.43 -16.40 -8.61
N ALA A 154 6.11 -16.97 -9.77
CA ALA A 154 6.60 -18.31 -10.14
C ALA A 154 8.13 -18.38 -10.30
N GLN A 155 8.79 -17.25 -10.57
CA GLN A 155 10.22 -17.16 -10.81
C GLN A 155 10.91 -16.13 -9.89
N GLN A 156 10.38 -15.96 -8.69
CA GLN A 156 10.80 -14.93 -7.74
C GLN A 156 12.31 -14.93 -7.46
N ASN A 157 12.94 -16.10 -7.44
CA ASN A 157 14.38 -16.26 -7.23
C ASN A 157 15.25 -15.80 -8.42
N LYS A 158 14.64 -15.40 -9.55
CA LYS A 158 15.29 -14.95 -10.77
C LYS A 158 14.96 -13.51 -11.14
N LEU A 159 14.33 -12.77 -10.22
CA LEU A 159 13.98 -11.36 -10.47
C LEU A 159 15.19 -10.59 -10.97
N GLY A 160 14.97 -9.71 -11.93
CA GLY A 160 15.96 -8.89 -12.60
C GLY A 160 15.61 -8.62 -14.06
N ASP A 161 16.32 -7.70 -14.68
CA ASP A 161 16.01 -7.17 -16.02
C ASP A 161 15.80 -8.25 -17.09
N LYS A 162 16.66 -9.29 -17.09
CA LYS A 162 16.54 -10.40 -18.05
C LYS A 162 15.20 -11.14 -17.91
N LEU A 163 14.74 -11.37 -16.69
CA LEU A 163 13.46 -12.02 -16.43
C LEU A 163 12.31 -11.14 -16.86
N TYR A 164 12.35 -9.84 -16.54
CA TYR A 164 11.27 -8.91 -16.88
C TYR A 164 11.00 -8.89 -18.39
N VAL A 165 12.06 -8.77 -19.19
CA VAL A 165 11.96 -8.80 -20.65
C VAL A 165 11.54 -10.17 -21.17
N ALA A 166 12.02 -11.27 -20.56
CA ALA A 166 11.63 -12.61 -20.97
C ALA A 166 10.14 -12.91 -20.75
N ILE A 167 9.58 -12.45 -19.62
CA ILE A 167 8.14 -12.55 -19.34
C ILE A 167 7.34 -11.70 -20.33
N ALA A 168 7.75 -10.45 -20.58
CA ALA A 168 7.09 -9.58 -21.53
C ALA A 168 7.03 -10.20 -22.94
N LYS A 169 8.14 -10.78 -23.41
CA LYS A 169 8.18 -11.54 -24.68
C LYS A 169 7.22 -12.72 -24.69
N LYS A 170 7.23 -13.52 -23.62
CA LYS A 170 6.37 -14.71 -23.50
C LYS A 170 4.87 -14.35 -23.52
N LEU A 171 4.52 -13.18 -23.00
CA LEU A 171 3.14 -12.66 -22.96
C LEU A 171 2.78 -11.86 -24.22
N ASN A 172 3.65 -11.81 -25.22
CA ASN A 172 3.48 -11.08 -26.49
C ASN A 172 3.23 -9.58 -26.27
N LEU A 173 3.90 -8.97 -25.29
CA LEU A 173 3.83 -7.53 -25.08
C LEU A 173 4.66 -6.80 -26.15
N ASP A 174 4.23 -5.57 -26.49
CA ASP A 174 5.08 -4.63 -27.22
C ASP A 174 6.27 -4.28 -26.34
N LEU A 175 7.47 -4.71 -26.74
CA LEU A 175 8.67 -4.56 -25.93
C LEU A 175 9.20 -3.13 -25.90
N GLU A 176 8.99 -2.35 -26.95
CA GLU A 176 9.40 -0.96 -26.97
C GLU A 176 8.57 -0.16 -25.98
N GLN A 177 7.23 -0.28 -26.06
CA GLN A 177 6.30 0.32 -25.13
C GLN A 177 6.54 -0.16 -23.69
N PHE A 178 6.72 -1.47 -23.48
CA PHE A 178 7.01 -2.05 -22.17
C PHE A 178 8.26 -1.46 -21.53
N ASN A 179 9.38 -1.37 -22.29
CA ASN A 179 10.63 -0.83 -21.79
C ASN A 179 10.54 0.67 -21.52
N GLN A 180 9.87 1.43 -22.39
CA GLN A 180 9.61 2.85 -22.17
C GLN A 180 8.78 3.10 -20.90
N GLN A 181 7.69 2.34 -20.73
CA GLN A 181 6.78 2.50 -19.60
C GLN A 181 7.43 2.13 -18.28
N ARG A 182 8.13 0.99 -18.18
CA ARG A 182 8.80 0.58 -16.94
C ARG A 182 9.99 1.46 -16.54
N SER A 183 10.55 2.22 -17.47
CA SER A 183 11.65 3.17 -17.20
C SER A 183 11.16 4.59 -16.93
N GLY A 184 9.88 4.87 -17.21
CA GLY A 184 9.29 6.19 -17.08
C GLY A 184 8.86 6.55 -15.67
N ASN A 185 8.65 7.86 -15.44
CA ASN A 185 8.20 8.39 -14.15
C ASN A 185 6.72 8.12 -13.86
N ALA A 186 5.92 7.71 -14.85
CA ALA A 186 4.50 7.40 -14.66
C ALA A 186 4.32 6.19 -13.72
N ALA A 187 5.15 5.13 -13.90
CA ALA A 187 5.15 3.99 -12.99
C ALA A 187 5.47 4.41 -11.55
N ASP A 188 6.49 5.25 -11.37
CA ASP A 188 6.87 5.76 -10.04
C ASP A 188 5.71 6.50 -9.37
N ALA A 189 5.01 7.36 -10.11
CA ALA A 189 3.89 8.14 -9.58
C ALA A 189 2.72 7.27 -9.10
N VAL A 190 2.38 6.20 -9.85
CA VAL A 190 1.30 5.28 -9.46
C VAL A 190 1.72 4.43 -8.26
N ILE A 191 2.92 3.85 -8.29
CA ILE A 191 3.44 3.05 -7.17
C ILE A 191 3.56 3.90 -5.90
N GLN A 192 3.98 5.17 -6.02
CA GLN A 192 4.06 6.09 -4.88
C GLN A 192 2.71 6.34 -4.22
N LYS A 193 1.62 6.48 -4.99
CA LYS A 193 0.26 6.59 -4.44
C LYS A 193 -0.15 5.35 -3.63
N ASP A 194 0.23 4.18 -4.10
CA ASP A 194 -0.01 2.92 -3.38
C ASP A 194 0.78 2.88 -2.06
N ILE A 195 2.05 3.27 -2.10
CA ILE A 195 2.91 3.39 -0.91
C ILE A 195 2.32 4.38 0.10
N GLU A 196 1.88 5.56 -0.35
CA GLU A 196 1.24 6.57 0.52
C GLU A 196 -0.03 6.02 1.19
N THR A 197 -0.84 5.26 0.46
CA THR A 197 -2.03 4.60 1.02
C THR A 197 -1.63 3.56 2.06
N ALA A 198 -0.60 2.76 1.80
CA ALA A 198 -0.05 1.80 2.75
C ALA A 198 0.47 2.49 4.03
N MET A 199 1.21 3.59 3.87
CA MET A 199 1.72 4.36 5.01
C MET A 199 0.59 4.97 5.85
N ARG A 200 -0.47 5.49 5.23
CA ARG A 200 -1.66 5.98 5.93
C ARG A 200 -2.38 4.87 6.71
N LEU A 201 -2.39 3.64 6.19
CA LEU A 201 -2.91 2.45 6.90
C LEU A 201 -1.99 1.97 8.02
N GLY A 202 -0.74 2.45 8.09
CA GLY A 202 0.27 2.02 9.06
C GLY A 202 0.91 0.68 8.71
N ILE A 203 0.93 0.31 7.43
CA ILE A 203 1.51 -0.94 6.95
C ILE A 203 3.03 -0.86 7.05
N GLN A 204 3.65 -1.86 7.68
CA GLN A 204 5.10 -1.95 7.86
C GLN A 204 5.74 -3.13 7.13
N GLY A 205 4.92 -4.00 6.53
CA GLY A 205 5.41 -5.19 5.83
C GLY A 205 4.40 -5.77 4.85
N THR A 206 4.83 -6.74 4.07
CA THR A 206 4.02 -7.40 3.06
C THR A 206 4.00 -8.93 3.24
N PRO A 207 2.94 -9.62 2.80
CA PRO A 207 1.70 -9.06 2.29
C PRO A 207 0.82 -8.49 3.41
N PHE A 208 0.01 -7.48 3.06
CA PHE A 208 -1.00 -6.92 3.96
C PHE A 208 -2.32 -6.81 3.20
N PHE A 209 -3.42 -7.08 3.90
CA PHE A 209 -4.73 -7.18 3.28
C PHE A 209 -5.76 -6.29 3.99
N VAL A 210 -6.68 -5.78 3.20
CA VAL A 210 -7.90 -5.12 3.69
C VAL A 210 -9.08 -5.80 3.01
N MET A 211 -9.97 -6.44 3.79
CA MET A 211 -11.24 -6.96 3.28
C MET A 211 -12.37 -6.10 3.85
N ASN A 212 -12.94 -5.24 3.01
CA ASN A 212 -13.83 -4.16 3.41
C ASN A 212 -13.18 -3.27 4.48
N GLU A 213 -13.49 -3.44 5.77
CA GLU A 213 -12.92 -2.68 6.89
C GLU A 213 -11.98 -3.53 7.77
N GLU A 214 -11.88 -4.84 7.53
CA GLU A 214 -11.05 -5.76 8.32
C GLU A 214 -9.65 -5.86 7.74
N THR A 215 -8.63 -5.72 8.57
CA THR A 215 -7.23 -5.78 8.17
C THR A 215 -6.54 -7.03 8.72
N PHE A 216 -5.69 -7.66 7.90
CA PHE A 216 -4.88 -8.81 8.28
C PHE A 216 -3.58 -8.86 7.46
N ASP A 217 -2.58 -9.59 7.91
CA ASP A 217 -1.23 -9.59 7.32
C ASP A 217 -0.60 -10.99 7.30
N GLY A 218 0.52 -11.08 6.62
CA GLY A 218 1.32 -12.29 6.53
C GLY A 218 0.85 -13.31 5.48
N ALA A 219 1.51 -14.45 5.45
CA ALA A 219 1.18 -15.55 4.54
C ALA A 219 -0.09 -16.26 5.03
N VAL A 220 -1.24 -15.70 4.67
CA VAL A 220 -2.56 -16.19 5.08
C VAL A 220 -2.86 -17.58 4.51
N GLU A 221 -3.50 -18.41 5.31
CA GLU A 221 -4.05 -19.70 4.87
C GLU A 221 -5.47 -19.51 4.30
N LEU A 222 -5.87 -20.40 3.41
CA LEU A 222 -7.18 -20.30 2.73
C LEU A 222 -8.34 -20.28 3.73
N SER A 223 -8.29 -21.11 4.78
CA SER A 223 -9.30 -21.16 5.84
C SER A 223 -9.47 -19.84 6.59
N ASP A 224 -8.39 -19.06 6.73
CA ASP A 224 -8.46 -17.76 7.40
C ASP A 224 -9.16 -16.71 6.54
N ILE A 225 -8.83 -16.66 5.24
CA ILE A 225 -9.50 -15.74 4.30
C ILE A 225 -10.99 -16.10 4.19
N GLU A 226 -11.33 -17.39 4.08
CA GLU A 226 -12.72 -17.87 4.03
C GLU A 226 -13.50 -17.47 5.30
N ARG A 227 -12.89 -17.58 6.47
CA ARG A 227 -13.49 -17.17 7.75
C ARG A 227 -13.73 -15.65 7.78
N ILE A 228 -12.79 -14.84 7.29
CA ILE A 228 -12.93 -13.39 7.21
C ILE A 228 -14.02 -13.02 6.21
N LEU A 229 -14.09 -13.69 5.06
CA LEU A 229 -15.15 -13.50 4.07
C LEU A 229 -16.53 -13.78 4.68
N ALA A 230 -16.71 -14.93 5.34
CA ALA A 230 -17.98 -15.30 5.96
C ALA A 230 -18.46 -14.28 7.01
N LYS A 231 -17.54 -13.70 7.78
CA LYS A 231 -17.84 -12.64 8.75
C LYS A 231 -18.31 -11.35 8.05
N ASN A 232 -17.63 -10.95 6.99
CA ASN A 232 -17.98 -9.74 6.23
C ASN A 232 -19.32 -9.89 5.48
N SER A 233 -19.62 -11.07 4.93
CA SER A 233 -20.88 -11.35 4.25
C SER A 233 -22.08 -11.26 5.21
N LYS A 234 -21.96 -11.79 6.44
CA LYS A 234 -22.98 -11.65 7.48
C LYS A 234 -23.22 -10.19 7.89
N LYS A 235 -22.15 -9.40 8.02
CA LYS A 235 -22.24 -7.96 8.36
C LYS A 235 -22.96 -7.16 7.27
N ASN A 236 -22.73 -7.48 6.00
CA ASN A 236 -23.43 -6.84 4.88
C ASN A 236 -24.93 -7.16 4.87
N LEU A 237 -25.32 -8.41 5.14
CA LEU A 237 -26.73 -8.81 5.24
C LEU A 237 -27.45 -8.08 6.38
N SER A 238 -26.84 -7.98 7.56
CA SER A 238 -27.45 -7.29 8.70
C SER A 238 -27.63 -5.79 8.45
N ASN A 239 -26.77 -5.15 7.67
CA ASN A 239 -26.90 -3.74 7.30
C ASN A 239 -28.01 -3.50 6.25
N LEU A 240 -28.30 -4.47 5.41
CA LEU A 240 -29.42 -4.40 4.45
C LEU A 240 -30.78 -4.53 5.14
N ASP A 241 -30.86 -5.34 6.21
CA ASP A 241 -32.11 -5.50 6.99
C ASP A 241 -32.44 -4.28 7.86
N LEU A 242 -31.44 -3.42 8.14
CA LEU A 242 -31.63 -2.18 8.91
C LEU A 242 -31.95 -0.95 8.04
N ALA A 243 -31.88 -1.07 6.72
CA ALA A 243 -32.27 0.02 5.83
C ALA A 243 -33.80 0.23 5.88
N PRO A 244 -34.33 1.45 6.08
CA PRO A 244 -35.75 1.69 6.10
C PRO A 244 -36.35 1.26 4.74
N ARG A 245 -37.33 0.37 4.79
CA ARG A 245 -38.08 0.00 3.58
C ARG A 245 -38.78 1.26 3.05
N PRO A 246 -38.73 1.55 1.74
CA PRO A 246 -39.50 2.65 1.20
C PRO A 246 -40.98 2.40 1.50
N GLU A 247 -41.60 3.30 2.24
CA GLU A 247 -43.06 3.32 2.39
C GLU A 247 -43.66 3.53 0.99
N TYR A 248 -44.21 2.46 0.41
CA TYR A 248 -45.07 2.60 -0.73
C TYR A 248 -46.35 3.30 -0.24
N ALA A 249 -46.44 4.61 -0.52
CA ALA A 249 -47.69 5.34 -0.38
C ALA A 249 -48.70 4.71 -1.38
N LEU A 250 -49.65 3.95 -0.82
CA LEU A 250 -50.85 3.56 -1.55
C LEU A 250 -51.75 4.80 -1.67
N ASN A 251 -51.79 5.35 -2.87
CA ASN A 251 -52.86 6.27 -3.32
C ASN A 251 -53.85 5.50 -4.19
#